data_1faf8ddc135c1b523fe0c357f3d81d13
#
_entry.id   1faf8ddc135c1b523fe0c357f3d81d13
#
_cell.length_a   1.000
_cell.length_b   1.000
_cell.length_c   1.000
_cell.angle_alpha   90.00
_cell.angle_beta   90.00
_cell.angle_gamma   90.00
#
_symmetry.space_group_name_H-M   'P 1'
#
loop_
_entity.id
_entity.type
_entity.pdbx_description
1 polymer ?
#
loop_
_entity_poly.entity_id
_entity_poly.type
_entity_poly.pdbx_seq_one_letter_code
_entity_poly.pdbx_strand_id
1 'polypeptide(L)'
;MTILTQLKNALADFHIICEEVAEQETPNTYILHYNLYNINDYSKLKKVCELLSVRHHLEITVTKSDKADFSLVIIKPERDFVDWNTAYHYANCKEYEAVIGQDENGNYIKIDIRDMVSALCVGTSGSGKSTFLHSFINSLCCSTKNLGFVMVDCKRSELTRYNEKCSHLMCKVCTDASETNFRLQQIIDIMKDRYKIMEERKINKCPEDFHQIIIIVDELAELMLSTNKKQAQATKNMLIRLCQLGRACGIHCLLCTQTPRVAVVDGMIQANTPTKFALKTSSVRESVIAIGHGGCEKLLGRGDMLYKSADDTKEHRVQTPYISSETIQKVFAPLPDRQWNTAPQKQTWWQKVKARATAKAEAKAIKQKSEVTFQDCIDYDIIDD
;
A
#
# COMPACT_ATOMS: atom_id res chain seq x y z
N MET A 1 8.40 26.64 30.41
CA MET A 1 9.58 26.56 29.55
C MET A 1 9.35 25.43 28.62
N THR A 2 9.31 25.64 27.31
CA THR A 2 9.03 24.58 26.34
C THR A 2 10.17 23.57 26.30
N ILE A 3 9.88 22.29 25.97
CA ILE A 3 10.89 21.22 25.82
C ILE A 3 12.02 21.67 24.88
N LEU A 4 11.67 22.38 23.82
CA LEU A 4 12.63 22.93 22.84
C LEU A 4 13.61 23.91 23.47
N THR A 5 13.11 24.81 24.35
CA THR A 5 13.97 25.77 25.09
C THR A 5 14.92 25.04 26.05
N GLN A 6 14.48 23.99 26.70
CA GLN A 6 15.33 23.17 27.58
C GLN A 6 16.44 22.45 26.83
N LEU A 7 16.16 21.93 25.62
CA LEU A 7 17.15 21.28 24.74
C LEU A 7 18.18 22.27 24.22
N LYS A 8 17.74 23.46 23.79
CA LYS A 8 18.66 24.54 23.38
C LYS A 8 19.64 24.92 24.49
N ASN A 9 19.14 25.12 25.71
CA ASN A 9 19.96 25.42 26.86
C ASN A 9 20.92 24.26 27.21
N ALA A 10 20.46 23.02 27.11
CA ALA A 10 21.28 21.86 27.39
C ALA A 10 22.44 21.68 26.40
N LEU A 11 22.26 21.97 25.12
CA LEU A 11 23.38 21.97 24.16
C LEU A 11 24.46 22.97 24.54
N ALA A 12 24.05 24.16 24.98
CA ALA A 12 24.99 25.19 25.48
C ALA A 12 25.73 24.74 26.75
N ASP A 13 25.04 24.07 27.70
CA ASP A 13 25.63 23.53 28.93
C ASP A 13 26.72 22.48 28.64
N PHE A 14 26.60 21.74 27.55
CA PHE A 14 27.59 20.77 27.07
C PHE A 14 28.66 21.41 26.15
N HIS A 15 28.72 22.75 26.09
CA HIS A 15 29.64 23.53 25.26
C HIS A 15 29.58 23.15 23.77
N ILE A 16 28.42 22.74 23.29
CA ILE A 16 28.16 22.55 21.85
C ILE A 16 27.62 23.86 21.31
N ILE A 17 28.47 24.58 20.59
CA ILE A 17 28.09 25.82 19.96
C ILE A 17 27.53 25.51 18.58
N CYS A 18 26.25 25.79 18.40
CA CYS A 18 25.54 25.58 17.14
C CYS A 18 24.55 26.72 16.88
N GLU A 19 24.26 26.95 15.62
CA GLU A 19 23.27 27.93 15.15
C GLU A 19 22.04 27.18 14.65
N GLU A 20 20.86 27.57 15.14
CA GLU A 20 19.61 27.03 14.65
C GLU A 20 19.27 27.65 13.29
N VAL A 21 19.08 26.79 12.29
CA VAL A 21 18.77 27.18 10.92
C VAL A 21 17.27 27.16 10.65
N ALA A 22 16.58 26.12 11.17
CA ALA A 22 15.15 25.93 10.98
C ALA A 22 14.56 25.04 12.08
N GLU A 23 13.29 25.27 12.38
CA GLU A 23 12.46 24.43 13.21
C GLU A 23 11.29 23.91 12.35
N GLN A 24 10.98 22.63 12.51
CA GLN A 24 9.89 21.99 11.79
C GLN A 24 9.11 21.11 12.74
N GLU A 25 7.80 21.21 12.68
CA GLU A 25 6.87 20.39 13.46
C GLU A 25 6.11 19.45 12.55
N THR A 26 6.06 18.17 12.94
CA THR A 26 5.27 17.13 12.28
C THR A 26 4.28 16.53 13.28
N PRO A 27 3.33 15.69 12.84
CA PRO A 27 2.40 15.04 13.79
C PRO A 27 3.09 14.25 14.90
N ASN A 28 4.27 13.70 14.64
CA ASN A 28 4.97 12.81 15.54
C ASN A 28 6.24 13.38 16.14
N THR A 29 6.83 14.40 15.52
CA THR A 29 8.18 14.88 15.86
C THR A 29 8.30 16.40 15.82
N TYR A 30 9.23 16.92 16.61
CA TYR A 30 9.84 18.22 16.39
C TYR A 30 11.22 17.98 15.75
N ILE A 31 11.55 18.71 14.70
CA ILE A 31 12.82 18.61 14.02
C ILE A 31 13.50 19.97 14.07
N LEU A 32 14.65 20.01 14.73
CA LEU A 32 15.47 21.22 14.85
C LEU A 32 16.72 21.05 14.00
N HIS A 33 16.93 21.95 13.06
CA HIS A 33 18.07 21.94 12.15
C HIS A 33 19.14 22.90 12.65
N TYR A 34 20.39 22.42 12.76
CA TYR A 34 21.50 23.19 13.30
C TYR A 34 22.74 23.09 12.42
N ASN A 35 23.48 24.23 12.34
CA ASN A 35 24.87 24.26 11.87
C ASN A 35 25.82 24.25 13.08
N LEU A 36 26.88 23.45 12.98
CA LEU A 36 27.93 23.39 13.98
C LEU A 36 29.03 24.39 13.69
N TYR A 37 29.45 25.17 14.72
CA TYR A 37 30.65 25.97 14.59
C TYR A 37 31.95 25.13 14.62
N ASN A 38 31.88 23.91 15.25
CA ASN A 38 32.99 22.99 15.25
C ASN A 38 32.49 21.57 14.90
N ILE A 39 32.88 21.06 13.74
CA ILE A 39 32.46 19.77 13.24
C ILE A 39 32.85 18.56 14.14
N ASN A 40 33.91 18.73 14.97
CA ASN A 40 34.32 17.71 15.92
C ASN A 40 33.29 17.50 17.05
N ASP A 41 32.38 18.42 17.25
CA ASP A 41 31.33 18.30 18.25
C ASP A 41 30.20 17.37 17.82
N TYR A 42 30.13 16.96 16.55
CA TYR A 42 29.16 16.01 16.06
C TYR A 42 29.19 14.68 16.81
N SER A 43 30.38 14.20 17.15
CA SER A 43 30.55 12.95 17.93
C SER A 43 30.04 13.07 19.37
N LYS A 44 30.09 14.29 19.96
CA LYS A 44 29.57 14.57 21.29
C LYS A 44 28.03 14.67 21.31
N LEU A 45 27.44 15.17 20.23
CA LEU A 45 25.98 15.33 20.09
C LEU A 45 25.21 14.06 20.39
N LYS A 46 25.67 12.92 19.89
CA LYS A 46 25.01 11.64 20.09
C LYS A 46 24.92 11.27 21.59
N LYS A 47 26.02 11.44 22.32
CA LYS A 47 26.06 11.18 23.77
C LYS A 47 25.19 12.16 24.54
N VAL A 48 25.22 13.44 24.16
CA VAL A 48 24.39 14.47 24.78
C VAL A 48 22.90 14.18 24.56
N CYS A 49 22.51 13.81 23.34
CA CYS A 49 21.11 13.43 23.06
C CYS A 49 20.67 12.18 23.83
N GLU A 50 21.53 11.18 24.00
CA GLU A 50 21.26 10.01 24.85
C GLU A 50 21.00 10.44 26.31
N LEU A 51 21.85 11.33 26.86
CA LEU A 51 21.67 11.86 28.23
C LEU A 51 20.39 12.68 28.37
N LEU A 52 20.09 13.55 27.38
CA LEU A 52 18.88 14.35 27.35
C LEU A 52 17.62 13.50 27.21
N SER A 53 17.69 12.44 26.43
CA SER A 53 16.60 11.45 26.28
C SER A 53 16.25 10.84 27.63
N VAL A 54 17.26 10.42 28.40
CA VAL A 54 17.04 9.87 29.75
C VAL A 54 16.52 10.93 30.73
N ARG A 55 17.12 12.11 30.71
CA ARG A 55 16.77 13.21 31.67
C ARG A 55 15.35 13.70 31.47
N HIS A 56 14.87 13.80 30.25
CA HIS A 56 13.58 14.36 29.91
C HIS A 56 12.52 13.33 29.56
N HIS A 57 12.85 12.02 29.61
CA HIS A 57 11.99 10.92 29.20
C HIS A 57 11.46 11.09 27.76
N LEU A 58 12.30 11.62 26.89
CA LEU A 58 11.99 11.86 25.47
C LEU A 58 12.90 11.01 24.59
N GLU A 59 12.42 10.58 23.46
CA GLU A 59 13.27 9.97 22.44
C GLU A 59 13.82 11.09 21.55
N ILE A 60 15.16 11.31 21.63
CA ILE A 60 15.88 12.34 20.87
C ILE A 60 16.93 11.63 20.03
N THR A 61 16.88 11.83 18.72
CA THR A 61 17.86 11.27 17.78
C THR A 61 18.56 12.36 16.98
N VAL A 62 19.84 12.13 16.67
CA VAL A 62 20.62 12.99 15.77
C VAL A 62 20.60 12.35 14.40
N THR A 63 20.23 13.10 13.38
CA THR A 63 20.24 12.69 11.98
C THR A 63 21.00 13.67 11.12
N LYS A 64 21.40 13.23 9.92
CA LYS A 64 21.89 14.17 8.89
C LYS A 64 20.74 15.06 8.45
N SER A 65 21.04 16.31 8.17
CA SER A 65 20.06 17.28 7.69
C SER A 65 20.28 17.57 6.21
N ASP A 66 19.19 17.83 5.50
CA ASP A 66 19.23 18.35 4.12
C ASP A 66 19.35 19.90 4.13
N LYS A 67 19.08 20.53 5.27
CA LYS A 67 18.99 22.00 5.43
C LYS A 67 20.14 22.59 6.24
N ALA A 68 20.89 21.75 6.97
CA ALA A 68 21.93 22.15 7.92
C ALA A 68 22.94 21.01 8.10
N ASP A 69 23.90 21.15 9.02
CA ASP A 69 24.88 20.10 9.29
C ASP A 69 24.25 18.87 9.95
N PHE A 70 23.25 19.07 10.82
CA PHE A 70 22.51 17.99 11.47
C PHE A 70 21.10 18.42 11.87
N SER A 71 20.26 17.43 12.18
CA SER A 71 18.94 17.63 12.77
C SER A 71 18.81 16.88 14.07
N LEU A 72 18.19 17.50 15.05
CA LEU A 72 17.67 16.84 16.23
C LEU A 72 16.20 16.48 15.98
N VAL A 73 15.90 15.20 15.95
CA VAL A 73 14.53 14.68 15.83
C VAL A 73 14.07 14.29 17.22
N ILE A 74 13.05 14.96 17.71
CA ILE A 74 12.48 14.79 19.05
C ILE A 74 11.09 14.23 18.88
N ILE A 75 10.84 13.06 19.44
CA ILE A 75 9.52 12.45 19.36
C ILE A 75 8.57 13.13 20.33
N LYS A 76 7.41 13.53 19.83
CA LYS A 76 6.35 14.12 20.65
C LYS A 76 5.81 13.10 21.65
N PRO A 77 5.67 13.45 22.95
CA PRO A 77 5.01 12.58 23.94
C PRO A 77 3.54 12.36 23.63
N GLU A 78 2.87 13.38 23.12
CA GLU A 78 1.50 13.33 22.59
C GLU A 78 1.56 13.60 21.08
N ARG A 79 0.94 12.71 20.31
CA ARG A 79 0.99 12.76 18.85
C ARG A 79 -0.31 13.29 18.30
N ASP A 80 -0.20 14.09 17.27
CA ASP A 80 -1.34 14.51 16.49
C ASP A 80 -1.74 13.39 15.53
N PHE A 81 -3.02 13.12 15.44
CA PHE A 81 -3.52 12.19 14.44
C PHE A 81 -3.63 12.90 13.09
N VAL A 82 -3.09 12.26 12.06
CA VAL A 82 -3.35 12.65 10.68
C VAL A 82 -4.74 12.13 10.32
N ASP A 83 -5.73 13.02 10.18
CA ASP A 83 -7.07 12.63 9.74
C ASP A 83 -7.05 12.18 8.28
N TRP A 84 -7.76 11.08 7.97
CA TRP A 84 -7.76 10.51 6.63
C TRP A 84 -8.39 11.45 5.59
N ASN A 85 -9.48 12.15 5.91
CA ASN A 85 -10.10 13.07 4.96
C ASN A 85 -9.13 14.19 4.57
N THR A 86 -8.43 14.74 5.57
CA THR A 86 -7.40 15.75 5.39
C THR A 86 -6.24 15.21 4.54
N ALA A 87 -5.72 14.04 4.91
CA ALA A 87 -4.61 13.42 4.19
C ALA A 87 -4.99 13.07 2.72
N TYR A 88 -6.17 12.52 2.49
CA TYR A 88 -6.64 12.18 1.17
C TYR A 88 -6.82 13.43 0.28
N HIS A 89 -7.38 14.51 0.85
CA HIS A 89 -7.57 15.79 0.16
C HIS A 89 -6.23 16.40 -0.26
N TYR A 90 -5.30 16.55 0.67
CA TYR A 90 -4.01 17.18 0.39
C TYR A 90 -3.05 16.30 -0.42
N ALA A 91 -3.13 14.97 -0.32
CA ALA A 91 -2.40 14.05 -1.17
C ALA A 91 -2.80 14.16 -2.64
N ASN A 92 -4.02 14.68 -2.91
CA ASN A 92 -4.57 14.82 -4.25
C ASN A 92 -4.41 13.52 -5.06
N CYS A 93 -4.97 12.44 -4.52
CA CYS A 93 -4.86 11.11 -5.12
C CYS A 93 -5.53 11.06 -6.49
N LYS A 94 -4.75 10.65 -7.49
CA LYS A 94 -5.23 10.37 -8.84
C LYS A 94 -5.80 8.95 -8.92
N GLU A 95 -6.27 8.57 -10.11
CA GLU A 95 -6.77 7.23 -10.37
C GLU A 95 -5.72 6.16 -10.03
N TYR A 96 -6.12 5.13 -9.26
CA TYR A 96 -5.28 4.05 -8.71
C TYR A 96 -4.29 4.46 -7.60
N GLU A 97 -4.34 5.71 -7.13
CA GLU A 97 -3.49 6.15 -6.01
C GLU A 97 -4.19 6.02 -4.67
N ALA A 98 -3.42 5.62 -3.66
CA ALA A 98 -3.83 5.60 -2.26
C ALA A 98 -2.88 6.43 -1.40
N VAL A 99 -3.41 7.19 -0.44
CA VAL A 99 -2.60 7.88 0.56
C VAL A 99 -2.02 6.87 1.53
N ILE A 100 -0.72 6.97 1.81
CA ILE A 100 0.00 6.10 2.75
C ILE A 100 0.15 6.77 4.11
N GLY A 101 0.46 8.06 4.11
CA GLY A 101 0.70 8.82 5.33
C GLY A 101 1.31 10.18 5.09
N GLN A 102 1.75 10.79 6.18
CA GLN A 102 2.51 12.03 6.18
C GLN A 102 3.94 11.75 6.63
N ASP A 103 4.92 12.22 5.87
CA ASP A 103 6.33 12.06 6.19
C ASP A 103 6.80 13.03 7.29
N GLU A 104 8.08 12.92 7.68
CA GLU A 104 8.70 13.79 8.68
C GLU A 104 8.78 15.25 8.22
N ASN A 105 8.63 15.52 6.93
CA ASN A 105 8.65 16.87 6.35
C ASN A 105 7.24 17.47 6.18
N GLY A 106 6.21 16.76 6.63
CA GLY A 106 4.82 17.19 6.48
C GLY A 106 4.21 16.92 5.11
N ASN A 107 4.94 16.26 4.19
CA ASN A 107 4.43 15.90 2.87
C ASN A 107 3.52 14.67 2.95
N TYR A 108 2.42 14.70 2.22
CA TYR A 108 1.55 13.54 2.10
C TYR A 108 2.07 12.58 1.05
N ILE A 109 2.43 11.38 1.48
CA ILE A 109 2.96 10.32 0.64
C ILE A 109 1.80 9.47 0.13
N LYS A 110 1.82 9.18 -1.15
CA LYS A 110 0.85 8.32 -1.84
C LYS A 110 1.54 7.30 -2.72
N ILE A 111 0.85 6.25 -3.08
CA ILE A 111 1.33 5.21 -3.99
C ILE A 111 0.29 4.89 -5.05
N ASP A 112 0.73 4.74 -6.28
CA ASP A 112 -0.05 4.10 -7.34
C ASP A 112 0.08 2.58 -7.21
N ILE A 113 -1.03 1.84 -7.17
CA ILE A 113 -0.98 0.38 -7.05
C ILE A 113 -0.28 -0.30 -8.23
N ARG A 114 -0.22 0.36 -9.39
CA ARG A 114 0.46 -0.15 -10.59
C ARG A 114 1.98 -0.15 -10.40
N ASP A 115 2.51 0.80 -9.61
CA ASP A 115 3.92 0.91 -9.25
C ASP A 115 4.25 0.11 -7.98
N MET A 116 3.25 -0.16 -7.14
CA MET A 116 3.40 -0.97 -5.93
C MET A 116 3.91 -2.39 -6.23
N VAL A 117 3.63 -2.94 -7.41
CA VAL A 117 3.90 -4.33 -7.82
C VAL A 117 3.12 -5.32 -6.93
N SER A 118 3.72 -5.73 -5.83
CA SER A 118 3.10 -6.44 -4.71
C SER A 118 3.74 -5.95 -3.41
N ALA A 119 2.97 -5.92 -2.36
CA ALA A 119 3.39 -5.35 -1.09
C ALA A 119 3.26 -6.32 0.07
N LEU A 120 4.17 -6.19 1.02
CA LEU A 120 4.11 -6.82 2.33
C LEU A 120 3.83 -5.75 3.39
N CYS A 121 2.77 -5.94 4.16
CA CYS A 121 2.43 -5.09 5.29
C CYS A 121 2.60 -5.87 6.61
N VAL A 122 3.50 -5.40 7.46
CA VAL A 122 3.81 -6.05 8.74
C VAL A 122 3.54 -5.10 9.88
N GLY A 123 2.96 -5.60 10.96
CA GLY A 123 2.80 -4.83 12.18
C GLY A 123 2.09 -5.61 13.28
N THR A 124 2.62 -5.55 14.50
CA THR A 124 2.01 -6.20 15.67
C THR A 124 0.66 -5.61 16.04
N SER A 125 -0.06 -6.24 16.95
CA SER A 125 -1.31 -5.69 17.49
C SER A 125 -1.07 -4.29 18.07
N GLY A 126 -1.96 -3.33 17.78
CA GLY A 126 -1.82 -1.95 18.20
C GLY A 126 -0.81 -1.11 17.39
N SER A 127 -0.12 -1.69 16.40
CA SER A 127 0.80 -0.94 15.54
C SER A 127 0.10 0.05 14.59
N GLY A 128 -1.19 -0.14 14.31
CA GLY A 128 -1.96 0.65 13.34
C GLY A 128 -2.18 -0.04 11.99
N LYS A 129 -1.84 -1.33 11.85
CA LYS A 129 -2.00 -2.10 10.60
C LYS A 129 -3.42 -2.05 10.04
N SER A 130 -4.43 -2.30 10.87
CA SER A 130 -5.84 -2.26 10.44
C SER A 130 -6.26 -0.86 9.98
N THR A 131 -5.82 0.18 10.69
CA THR A 131 -6.08 1.57 10.33
C THR A 131 -5.45 1.92 8.98
N PHE A 132 -4.19 1.53 8.77
CA PHE A 132 -3.52 1.67 7.47
C PHE A 132 -4.29 0.95 6.37
N LEU A 133 -4.68 -0.31 6.61
CA LEU A 133 -5.40 -1.11 5.63
C LEU A 133 -6.73 -0.47 5.22
N HIS A 134 -7.50 0.04 6.19
CA HIS A 134 -8.74 0.77 5.92
C HIS A 134 -8.48 2.09 5.18
N SER A 135 -7.47 2.86 5.57
CA SER A 135 -7.07 4.09 4.88
C SER A 135 -6.72 3.81 3.42
N PHE A 136 -5.93 2.78 3.16
CA PHE A 136 -5.50 2.34 1.84
C PHE A 136 -6.69 1.91 0.96
N ILE A 137 -7.56 1.03 1.47
CA ILE A 137 -8.75 0.55 0.75
C ILE A 137 -9.69 1.70 0.41
N ASN A 138 -9.98 2.58 1.39
CA ASN A 138 -10.90 3.70 1.18
C ASN A 138 -10.32 4.71 0.19
N SER A 139 -9.01 4.97 0.22
CA SER A 139 -8.36 5.83 -0.77
C SER A 139 -8.55 5.31 -2.19
N LEU A 140 -8.35 4.01 -2.40
CA LEU A 140 -8.56 3.39 -3.71
C LEU A 140 -10.02 3.40 -4.15
N CYS A 141 -10.95 3.18 -3.24
CA CYS A 141 -12.39 3.24 -3.56
C CYS A 141 -12.83 4.65 -3.97
N CYS A 142 -12.21 5.69 -3.41
CA CYS A 142 -12.48 7.07 -3.78
C CYS A 142 -11.76 7.49 -5.07
N SER A 143 -10.54 7.00 -5.29
CA SER A 143 -9.70 7.44 -6.41
C SER A 143 -10.03 6.77 -7.74
N THR A 144 -10.59 5.56 -7.74
CA THR A 144 -10.84 4.82 -8.98
C THR A 144 -12.14 4.03 -8.99
N LYS A 145 -12.75 3.90 -10.18
CA LYS A 145 -13.92 3.05 -10.44
C LYS A 145 -13.55 1.72 -11.11
N ASN A 146 -12.39 1.65 -11.75
CA ASN A 146 -11.96 0.51 -12.56
C ASN A 146 -11.02 -0.43 -11.81
N LEU A 147 -11.40 -0.80 -10.57
CA LEU A 147 -10.64 -1.66 -9.66
C LEU A 147 -11.51 -2.77 -9.10
N GLY A 148 -10.96 -3.98 -9.01
CA GLY A 148 -11.57 -5.12 -8.35
C GLY A 148 -10.78 -5.55 -7.11
N PHE A 149 -11.47 -5.78 -5.99
CA PHE A 149 -10.88 -6.35 -4.78
C PHE A 149 -11.21 -7.83 -4.64
N VAL A 150 -10.19 -8.63 -4.30
CA VAL A 150 -10.34 -9.95 -3.70
C VAL A 150 -9.77 -9.86 -2.30
N MET A 151 -10.63 -9.92 -1.29
CA MET A 151 -10.25 -9.73 0.10
C MET A 151 -10.33 -11.04 0.87
N VAL A 152 -9.34 -11.27 1.75
CA VAL A 152 -9.24 -12.46 2.61
C VAL A 152 -9.09 -12.02 4.06
N ASP A 153 -10.03 -12.46 4.91
CA ASP A 153 -10.09 -12.14 6.34
C ASP A 153 -10.56 -13.38 7.12
N CYS A 154 -9.62 -14.29 7.40
CA CYS A 154 -9.92 -15.54 8.12
C CYS A 154 -10.35 -15.30 9.58
N LYS A 155 -9.96 -14.16 10.17
CA LYS A 155 -10.37 -13.76 11.53
C LYS A 155 -11.75 -13.12 11.57
N ARG A 156 -12.30 -12.70 10.44
CA ARG A 156 -13.59 -12.00 10.29
C ARG A 156 -13.67 -10.70 11.11
N SER A 157 -12.54 -10.03 11.33
CA SER A 157 -12.45 -8.88 12.24
C SER A 157 -12.38 -7.54 11.52
N GLU A 158 -11.83 -7.50 10.31
CA GLU A 158 -11.51 -6.26 9.64
C GLU A 158 -12.23 -6.08 8.30
N LEU A 159 -12.00 -6.99 7.35
CA LEU A 159 -12.42 -6.81 5.97
C LEU A 159 -13.87 -7.24 5.68
N THR A 160 -14.45 -8.11 6.50
CA THR A 160 -15.84 -8.58 6.32
C THR A 160 -16.87 -7.46 6.32
N ARG A 161 -16.57 -6.31 6.93
CA ARG A 161 -17.42 -5.10 6.90
C ARG A 161 -17.64 -4.53 5.50
N TYR A 162 -16.78 -4.86 4.55
CA TYR A 162 -16.89 -4.41 3.16
C TYR A 162 -17.90 -5.19 2.33
N ASN A 163 -18.35 -6.36 2.79
CA ASN A 163 -19.27 -7.23 2.04
C ASN A 163 -20.55 -6.54 1.58
N GLU A 164 -21.12 -5.67 2.40
CA GLU A 164 -22.42 -5.05 2.13
C GLU A 164 -22.31 -3.72 1.37
N LYS A 165 -21.15 -3.12 1.33
CA LYS A 165 -21.01 -1.72 0.94
C LYS A 165 -19.99 -1.46 -0.16
N CYS A 166 -19.00 -2.33 -0.36
CA CYS A 166 -17.93 -2.07 -1.33
C CYS A 166 -18.29 -2.58 -2.73
N SER A 167 -18.56 -1.64 -3.65
CA SER A 167 -18.87 -1.95 -5.06
C SER A 167 -17.72 -2.57 -5.84
N HIS A 168 -16.50 -2.41 -5.35
CA HIS A 168 -15.29 -2.91 -5.97
C HIS A 168 -15.02 -4.39 -5.65
N LEU A 169 -15.71 -4.99 -4.69
CA LEU A 169 -15.53 -6.41 -4.40
C LEU A 169 -15.92 -7.28 -5.59
N MET A 170 -15.02 -8.17 -6.00
CA MET A 170 -15.26 -9.18 -7.05
C MET A 170 -16.02 -10.40 -6.51
N CYS A 171 -15.92 -10.65 -5.22
CA CYS A 171 -16.61 -11.72 -4.51
C CYS A 171 -16.79 -11.32 -3.04
N LYS A 172 -17.58 -12.10 -2.30
CA LYS A 172 -17.64 -11.97 -0.85
C LYS A 172 -16.24 -12.16 -0.26
N VAL A 173 -15.93 -11.46 0.82
CA VAL A 173 -14.64 -11.60 1.54
C VAL A 173 -14.44 -13.05 1.93
N CYS A 174 -13.33 -13.65 1.52
CA CYS A 174 -13.00 -15.05 1.84
C CYS A 174 -12.66 -15.16 3.32
N THR A 175 -13.29 -16.13 4.01
CA THR A 175 -13.13 -16.29 5.45
C THR A 175 -12.48 -17.61 5.85
N ASP A 176 -12.12 -18.44 4.89
CA ASP A 176 -11.37 -19.68 5.10
C ASP A 176 -10.42 -19.98 3.94
N ALA A 177 -9.52 -20.93 4.17
CA ALA A 177 -8.48 -21.28 3.21
C ALA A 177 -9.03 -21.99 1.96
N SER A 178 -10.16 -22.69 2.02
CA SER A 178 -10.76 -23.39 0.86
C SER A 178 -11.34 -22.36 -0.10
N GLU A 179 -12.11 -21.41 0.42
CA GLU A 179 -12.67 -20.31 -0.35
C GLU A 179 -11.56 -19.44 -0.94
N THR A 180 -10.55 -19.12 -0.13
CA THR A 180 -9.36 -18.38 -0.57
C THR A 180 -8.69 -19.06 -1.76
N ASN A 181 -8.39 -20.37 -1.66
CA ASN A 181 -7.75 -21.11 -2.73
C ASN A 181 -8.60 -21.15 -4.01
N PHE A 182 -9.90 -21.30 -3.86
CA PHE A 182 -10.82 -21.26 -4.99
C PHE A 182 -10.76 -19.90 -5.71
N ARG A 183 -10.77 -18.79 -4.96
CA ARG A 183 -10.71 -17.44 -5.54
C ARG A 183 -9.34 -17.13 -6.14
N LEU A 184 -8.24 -17.49 -5.47
CA LEU A 184 -6.91 -17.34 -6.02
C LEU A 184 -6.73 -18.10 -7.33
N GLN A 185 -7.30 -19.33 -7.43
CA GLN A 185 -7.27 -20.07 -8.68
C GLN A 185 -8.03 -19.34 -9.80
N GLN A 186 -9.19 -18.76 -9.52
CA GLN A 186 -9.92 -17.93 -10.49
C GLN A 186 -9.08 -16.73 -10.96
N ILE A 187 -8.36 -16.05 -10.05
CA ILE A 187 -7.49 -14.92 -10.43
C ILE A 187 -6.31 -15.41 -11.26
N ILE A 188 -5.74 -16.57 -10.97
CA ILE A 188 -4.69 -17.18 -11.82
C ILE A 188 -5.22 -17.49 -13.24
N ASP A 189 -6.45 -17.96 -13.36
CA ASP A 189 -7.02 -18.22 -14.68
C ASP A 189 -7.29 -16.90 -15.43
N ILE A 190 -7.72 -15.86 -14.73
CA ILE A 190 -7.76 -14.48 -15.26
C ILE A 190 -6.41 -14.03 -15.76
N MET A 191 -5.38 -14.21 -14.96
CA MET A 191 -4.02 -13.85 -15.32
C MET A 191 -3.58 -14.53 -16.62
N LYS A 192 -3.83 -15.84 -16.75
CA LYS A 192 -3.50 -16.62 -17.96
C LYS A 192 -4.24 -16.10 -19.20
N ASP A 193 -5.54 -15.82 -19.07
CA ASP A 193 -6.34 -15.30 -20.18
C ASP A 193 -5.88 -13.89 -20.59
N ARG A 194 -5.51 -13.05 -19.63
CA ARG A 194 -4.94 -11.73 -19.90
C ARG A 194 -3.62 -11.84 -20.66
N TYR A 195 -2.74 -12.76 -20.27
CA TYR A 195 -1.48 -12.99 -20.98
C TYR A 195 -1.72 -13.44 -22.43
N LYS A 196 -2.69 -14.33 -22.70
CA LYS A 196 -3.06 -14.71 -24.07
C LYS A 196 -3.52 -13.50 -24.89
N ILE A 197 -4.38 -12.64 -24.31
CA ILE A 197 -4.83 -11.42 -24.98
C ILE A 197 -3.64 -10.48 -25.26
N MET A 198 -2.71 -10.34 -24.32
CA MET A 198 -1.52 -9.52 -24.50
C MET A 198 -0.61 -10.07 -25.61
N GLU A 199 -0.43 -11.38 -25.67
CA GLU A 199 0.32 -12.07 -26.72
C GLU A 199 -0.32 -11.86 -28.10
N GLU A 200 -1.64 -12.06 -28.21
CA GLU A 200 -2.41 -11.81 -29.44
C GLU A 200 -2.29 -10.35 -29.90
N ARG A 201 -2.32 -9.39 -28.93
CA ARG A 201 -2.16 -7.95 -29.21
C ARG A 201 -0.70 -7.53 -29.41
N LYS A 202 0.28 -8.41 -29.20
CA LYS A 202 1.73 -8.14 -29.22
C LYS A 202 2.15 -7.00 -28.29
N ILE A 203 1.60 -6.95 -27.09
CA ILE A 203 1.89 -5.96 -26.05
C ILE A 203 2.50 -6.62 -24.81
N ASN A 204 3.40 -5.92 -24.14
CA ASN A 204 4.13 -6.41 -22.95
C ASN A 204 3.80 -5.64 -21.66
N LYS A 205 2.86 -4.70 -21.73
CA LYS A 205 2.37 -3.93 -20.57
C LYS A 205 0.87 -4.10 -20.43
N CYS A 206 0.38 -3.99 -19.21
CA CYS A 206 -1.04 -4.04 -18.91
C CYS A 206 -1.80 -3.00 -19.75
N PRO A 207 -2.75 -3.40 -20.61
CA PRO A 207 -3.53 -2.46 -21.38
C PRO A 207 -4.51 -1.69 -20.48
N GLU A 208 -4.82 -0.45 -20.85
CA GLU A 208 -5.72 0.42 -20.09
C GLU A 208 -7.15 -0.13 -19.97
N ASP A 209 -7.56 -0.98 -20.91
CA ASP A 209 -8.87 -1.65 -20.88
C ASP A 209 -8.94 -2.83 -19.91
N PHE A 210 -7.80 -3.22 -19.31
CA PHE A 210 -7.81 -4.22 -18.24
C PHE A 210 -8.16 -3.58 -16.91
N HIS A 211 -9.21 -4.10 -16.30
CA HIS A 211 -9.58 -3.78 -14.93
C HIS A 211 -8.46 -4.15 -13.96
N GLN A 212 -7.98 -3.22 -13.14
CA GLN A 212 -6.96 -3.55 -12.14
C GLN A 212 -7.58 -4.43 -11.05
N ILE A 213 -6.81 -5.39 -10.56
CA ILE A 213 -7.25 -6.30 -9.48
C ILE A 213 -6.22 -6.23 -8.36
N ILE A 214 -6.68 -6.07 -7.14
CA ILE A 214 -5.83 -6.17 -5.95
C ILE A 214 -6.35 -7.24 -5.01
N ILE A 215 -5.45 -8.15 -4.64
CA ILE A 215 -5.69 -9.19 -3.65
C ILE A 215 -5.18 -8.68 -2.32
N ILE A 216 -6.04 -8.61 -1.31
CA ILE A 216 -5.70 -8.14 0.03
C ILE A 216 -5.90 -9.28 1.01
N VAL A 217 -4.83 -9.67 1.71
CA VAL A 217 -4.84 -10.68 2.78
C VAL A 217 -4.55 -9.99 4.10
N ASP A 218 -5.52 -9.94 5.03
CA ASP A 218 -5.34 -9.27 6.33
C ASP A 218 -4.36 -9.99 7.25
N GLU A 219 -4.42 -11.33 7.29
CA GLU A 219 -3.50 -12.11 8.12
C GLU A 219 -2.97 -13.35 7.37
N LEU A 220 -1.76 -13.22 6.85
CA LEU A 220 -1.12 -14.29 6.09
C LEU A 220 -0.84 -15.52 6.96
N ALA A 221 -0.58 -15.34 8.27
CA ALA A 221 -0.28 -16.44 9.18
C ALA A 221 -1.44 -17.45 9.27
N GLU A 222 -2.69 -17.00 9.21
CA GLU A 222 -3.87 -17.89 9.24
C GLU A 222 -3.89 -18.86 8.05
N LEU A 223 -3.43 -18.42 6.90
CA LEU A 223 -3.36 -19.24 5.69
C LEU A 223 -2.14 -20.18 5.69
N MET A 224 -0.98 -19.66 6.16
CA MET A 224 0.31 -20.38 6.10
C MET A 224 0.49 -21.39 7.21
N LEU A 225 -0.08 -21.13 8.41
CA LEU A 225 0.04 -22.02 9.59
C LEU A 225 -1.15 -22.98 9.76
N SER A 226 -1.98 -23.11 8.74
CA SER A 226 -3.11 -24.06 8.73
C SER A 226 -2.63 -25.48 9.00
N THR A 227 -3.46 -26.26 9.72
CA THR A 227 -3.24 -27.68 9.99
C THR A 227 -3.20 -28.53 8.72
N ASN A 228 -3.93 -28.11 7.70
CA ASN A 228 -3.87 -28.70 6.35
C ASN A 228 -2.67 -28.17 5.57
N LYS A 229 -1.51 -28.81 5.75
CA LYS A 229 -0.24 -28.40 5.09
C LYS A 229 -0.30 -28.38 3.57
N LYS A 230 -1.06 -29.29 2.94
CA LYS A 230 -1.22 -29.31 1.47
C LYS A 230 -1.96 -28.05 1.00
N GLN A 231 -3.01 -27.67 1.71
CA GLN A 231 -3.79 -26.47 1.40
C GLN A 231 -2.98 -25.19 1.63
N ALA A 232 -2.27 -25.08 2.74
CA ALA A 232 -1.38 -23.97 3.03
C ALA A 232 -0.29 -23.81 1.95
N GLN A 233 0.34 -24.91 1.54
CA GLN A 233 1.34 -24.88 0.47
C GLN A 233 0.75 -24.50 -0.89
N ALA A 234 -0.47 -24.95 -1.22
CA ALA A 234 -1.16 -24.55 -2.43
C ALA A 234 -1.47 -23.04 -2.44
N THR A 235 -2.00 -22.51 -1.33
CA THR A 235 -2.25 -21.06 -1.13
C THR A 235 -0.96 -20.28 -1.35
N LYS A 236 0.12 -20.69 -0.69
CA LYS A 236 1.42 -20.04 -0.79
C LYS A 236 1.94 -19.98 -2.22
N ASN A 237 1.90 -21.12 -2.93
CA ASN A 237 2.36 -21.20 -4.32
C ASN A 237 1.53 -20.30 -5.24
N MET A 238 0.22 -20.21 -5.03
CA MET A 238 -0.67 -19.33 -5.79
C MET A 238 -0.37 -17.86 -5.53
N LEU A 239 -0.19 -17.46 -4.25
CA LEU A 239 0.17 -16.08 -3.91
C LEU A 239 1.52 -15.68 -4.49
N ILE A 240 2.55 -16.53 -4.34
CA ILE A 240 3.88 -16.27 -4.93
C ILE A 240 3.75 -16.09 -6.45
N ARG A 241 3.03 -16.97 -7.15
CA ARG A 241 2.83 -16.86 -8.59
C ARG A 241 2.13 -15.57 -9.00
N LEU A 242 1.10 -15.14 -8.25
CA LEU A 242 0.41 -13.88 -8.50
C LEU A 242 1.31 -12.67 -8.24
N CYS A 243 2.12 -12.68 -7.18
CA CYS A 243 3.11 -11.64 -6.92
C CYS A 243 4.19 -11.54 -8.00
N GLN A 244 4.63 -12.69 -8.58
CA GLN A 244 5.65 -12.73 -9.63
C GLN A 244 5.16 -12.24 -10.98
N LEU A 245 3.95 -12.63 -11.37
CA LEU A 245 3.46 -12.47 -12.74
C LEU A 245 2.30 -11.48 -12.86
N GLY A 246 1.68 -11.08 -11.76
CA GLY A 246 0.46 -10.29 -11.78
C GLY A 246 0.63 -8.88 -12.34
N ARG A 247 1.73 -8.19 -12.00
CA ARG A 247 1.96 -6.77 -12.37
C ARG A 247 1.76 -6.51 -13.85
N ALA A 248 2.36 -7.35 -14.71
CA ALA A 248 2.33 -7.14 -16.15
C ALA A 248 0.91 -7.20 -16.74
N CYS A 249 -0.05 -7.80 -16.05
CA CYS A 249 -1.44 -7.92 -16.47
C CYS A 249 -2.45 -7.26 -15.51
N GLY A 250 -1.99 -6.33 -14.65
CA GLY A 250 -2.84 -5.53 -13.77
C GLY A 250 -3.41 -6.29 -12.57
N ILE A 251 -2.62 -7.20 -11.99
CA ILE A 251 -2.98 -7.93 -10.76
C ILE A 251 -1.91 -7.66 -9.71
N HIS A 252 -2.32 -7.21 -8.53
CA HIS A 252 -1.47 -6.78 -7.43
C HIS A 252 -1.83 -7.53 -6.16
N CYS A 253 -0.88 -7.66 -5.24
CA CYS A 253 -1.09 -8.29 -3.93
C CYS A 253 -0.67 -7.34 -2.81
N LEU A 254 -1.49 -7.23 -1.77
CA LEU A 254 -1.15 -6.64 -0.48
C LEU A 254 -1.29 -7.74 0.58
N LEU A 255 -0.16 -8.28 0.99
CA LEU A 255 -0.08 -9.37 1.96
C LEU A 255 0.22 -8.81 3.34
N CYS A 256 -0.73 -8.92 4.28
CA CYS A 256 -0.55 -8.40 5.63
C CYS A 256 -0.34 -9.53 6.64
N THR A 257 0.43 -9.25 7.69
CA THR A 257 0.59 -10.15 8.84
C THR A 257 0.95 -9.40 10.12
N GLN A 258 0.44 -9.89 11.24
CA GLN A 258 0.84 -9.47 12.58
C GLN A 258 1.98 -10.35 13.13
N THR A 259 2.25 -11.49 12.46
CA THR A 259 3.20 -12.49 12.92
C THR A 259 4.27 -12.74 11.85
N PRO A 260 5.25 -11.85 11.69
CA PRO A 260 6.29 -11.96 10.68
C PRO A 260 7.34 -13.02 11.10
N ARG A 261 6.98 -14.29 10.99
CA ARG A 261 7.89 -15.42 11.20
C ARG A 261 8.33 -15.97 9.85
N VAL A 262 9.52 -16.57 9.78
CA VAL A 262 10.04 -17.21 8.55
C VAL A 262 9.07 -18.26 7.98
N ALA A 263 8.32 -18.96 8.86
CA ALA A 263 7.31 -19.91 8.43
C ALA A 263 6.10 -19.26 7.73
N VAL A 264 5.87 -17.95 7.94
CA VAL A 264 4.77 -17.17 7.35
C VAL A 264 5.29 -16.35 6.16
N VAL A 265 6.39 -15.62 6.37
CA VAL A 265 7.01 -14.74 5.39
C VAL A 265 8.42 -15.24 5.11
N ASP A 266 8.54 -16.20 4.23
CA ASP A 266 9.84 -16.73 3.82
C ASP A 266 10.53 -15.89 2.74
N GLY A 267 11.73 -16.29 2.34
CA GLY A 267 12.51 -15.57 1.34
C GLY A 267 11.80 -15.44 -0.01
N MET A 268 10.93 -16.39 -0.38
CA MET A 268 10.17 -16.32 -1.64
C MET A 268 9.08 -15.24 -1.59
N ILE A 269 8.35 -15.14 -0.48
CA ILE A 269 7.35 -14.07 -0.29
C ILE A 269 8.05 -12.72 -0.20
N GLN A 270 9.15 -12.61 0.58
CA GLN A 270 9.92 -11.36 0.71
C GLN A 270 10.44 -10.85 -0.63
N ALA A 271 11.01 -11.74 -1.44
CA ALA A 271 11.56 -11.39 -2.77
C ALA A 271 10.48 -10.93 -3.77
N ASN A 272 9.25 -11.43 -3.63
CA ASN A 272 8.15 -11.13 -4.55
C ASN A 272 7.19 -10.04 -4.03
N THR A 273 7.49 -9.44 -2.89
CA THR A 273 6.78 -8.27 -2.34
C THR A 273 7.76 -7.12 -2.14
N PRO A 274 8.25 -6.49 -3.21
CA PRO A 274 9.29 -5.47 -3.12
C PRO A 274 8.85 -4.22 -2.35
N THR A 275 7.59 -3.84 -2.43
CA THR A 275 7.04 -2.75 -1.61
C THR A 275 6.80 -3.23 -0.18
N LYS A 276 7.24 -2.44 0.79
CA LYS A 276 7.16 -2.74 2.22
C LYS A 276 6.44 -1.65 2.98
N PHE A 277 5.46 -2.06 3.77
CA PHE A 277 4.77 -1.24 4.76
C PHE A 277 5.06 -1.87 6.14
N ALA A 278 6.08 -1.36 6.82
CA ALA A 278 6.56 -1.94 8.07
C ALA A 278 6.18 -1.05 9.25
N LEU A 279 5.11 -1.41 9.94
CA LEU A 279 4.69 -0.78 11.20
C LEU A 279 5.50 -1.39 12.37
N LYS A 280 5.18 -0.97 13.59
CA LYS A 280 5.87 -1.45 14.80
C LYS A 280 5.88 -2.97 14.88
N THR A 281 7.07 -3.53 15.13
CA THR A 281 7.29 -4.95 15.39
C THR A 281 7.73 -5.16 16.85
N SER A 282 7.69 -6.41 17.33
CA SER A 282 8.06 -6.73 18.72
C SER A 282 9.56 -6.97 18.90
N SER A 283 10.32 -7.15 17.83
CA SER A 283 11.75 -7.48 17.89
C SER A 283 12.48 -7.08 16.61
N VAL A 284 13.81 -6.92 16.72
CA VAL A 284 14.72 -6.72 15.57
C VAL A 284 14.58 -7.84 14.53
N ARG A 285 14.39 -9.10 14.97
CA ARG A 285 14.22 -10.23 14.05
C ARG A 285 12.97 -10.06 13.18
N GLU A 286 11.89 -9.63 13.76
CA GLU A 286 10.64 -9.33 13.04
C GLU A 286 10.80 -8.13 12.11
N SER A 287 11.53 -7.10 12.54
CA SER A 287 11.89 -5.96 11.70
C SER A 287 12.67 -6.38 10.46
N VAL A 288 13.67 -7.25 10.61
CA VAL A 288 14.44 -7.78 9.48
C VAL A 288 13.54 -8.53 8.47
N ILE A 289 12.54 -9.28 8.94
CA ILE A 289 11.58 -9.93 8.03
C ILE A 289 10.68 -8.89 7.34
N ALA A 290 10.29 -7.83 8.06
CA ALA A 290 9.39 -6.81 7.55
C ALA A 290 10.02 -5.93 6.46
N ILE A 291 11.25 -5.43 6.70
CA ILE A 291 11.87 -4.40 5.85
C ILE A 291 13.32 -4.71 5.43
N GLY A 292 13.93 -5.75 5.96
CA GLY A 292 15.28 -6.18 5.64
C GLY A 292 16.36 -5.80 6.67
N HIS A 293 16.04 -4.96 7.65
CA HIS A 293 16.94 -4.52 8.72
C HIS A 293 16.18 -4.23 10.03
N GLY A 294 16.86 -3.93 11.11
CA GLY A 294 16.27 -3.47 12.36
C GLY A 294 15.80 -2.01 12.26
N GLY A 295 14.82 -1.63 13.09
CA GLY A 295 14.29 -0.27 13.16
C GLY A 295 12.79 -0.24 13.45
N CYS A 296 12.02 -1.20 12.93
CA CYS A 296 10.57 -1.24 13.15
C CYS A 296 10.22 -1.52 14.63
N GLU A 297 11.08 -2.18 15.39
CA GLU A 297 10.89 -2.38 16.83
C GLU A 297 10.95 -1.09 17.65
N LYS A 298 11.55 -0.04 17.06
CA LYS A 298 11.67 1.29 17.68
C LYS A 298 10.52 2.23 17.30
N LEU A 299 9.69 1.82 16.34
CA LEU A 299 8.53 2.60 15.96
C LEU A 299 7.55 2.74 17.12
N LEU A 300 6.82 3.84 17.10
CA LEU A 300 5.95 4.23 18.21
C LEU A 300 4.63 3.45 18.24
N GLY A 301 4.27 2.77 17.11
CA GLY A 301 2.94 2.15 16.93
C GLY A 301 1.88 3.17 16.52
N ARG A 302 0.61 2.77 16.51
CA ARG A 302 -0.54 3.62 16.13
C ARG A 302 -0.37 4.31 14.77
N GLY A 303 0.21 3.61 13.79
CA GLY A 303 0.35 4.11 12.42
C GLY A 303 1.72 4.71 12.09
N ASP A 304 2.69 4.74 13.03
CA ASP A 304 4.08 5.04 12.75
C ASP A 304 4.69 3.88 11.94
N MET A 305 5.18 4.17 10.73
CA MET A 305 5.51 3.15 9.72
C MET A 305 6.77 3.53 8.95
N LEU A 306 7.62 2.54 8.67
CA LEU A 306 8.64 2.63 7.64
C LEU A 306 8.06 2.13 6.32
N TYR A 307 8.18 2.95 5.28
CA TYR A 307 7.70 2.67 3.94
C TYR A 307 8.85 2.61 2.95
N LYS A 308 8.87 1.56 2.13
CA LYS A 308 9.81 1.40 1.02
C LYS A 308 9.06 1.01 -0.25
N SER A 309 9.20 1.80 -1.30
CA SER A 309 8.64 1.49 -2.62
C SER A 309 9.47 0.44 -3.35
N ALA A 310 8.85 -0.23 -4.33
CA ALA A 310 9.55 -1.14 -5.24
C ALA A 310 10.58 -0.42 -6.12
N ASP A 311 10.29 0.81 -6.52
CA ASP A 311 11.08 1.60 -7.46
C ASP A 311 12.03 2.59 -6.76
N ASP A 312 11.90 2.79 -5.43
CA ASP A 312 12.73 3.71 -4.65
C ASP A 312 13.62 2.93 -3.68
N THR A 313 14.92 3.25 -3.69
CA THR A 313 15.89 2.71 -2.73
C THR A 313 15.80 3.40 -1.36
N LYS A 314 15.16 4.59 -1.31
CA LYS A 314 15.00 5.37 -0.09
C LYS A 314 13.84 4.85 0.73
N GLU A 315 14.08 4.75 2.03
CA GLU A 315 13.07 4.44 3.02
C GLU A 315 12.49 5.73 3.60
N HIS A 316 11.19 5.76 3.77
CA HIS A 316 10.46 6.89 4.32
C HIS A 316 9.81 6.50 5.64
N ARG A 317 9.98 7.31 6.68
CA ARG A 317 9.18 7.19 7.89
C ARG A 317 7.92 8.04 7.71
N VAL A 318 6.77 7.43 7.90
CA VAL A 318 5.47 8.08 7.69
C VAL A 318 4.51 7.77 8.82
N GLN A 319 3.66 8.73 9.14
CA GLN A 319 2.49 8.51 10.01
C GLN A 319 1.28 8.20 9.13
N THR A 320 0.73 7.00 9.24
CA THR A 320 -0.45 6.63 8.45
C THR A 320 -1.69 7.41 8.92
N PRO A 321 -2.60 7.77 8.01
CA PRO A 321 -3.80 8.49 8.41
C PRO A 321 -4.73 7.61 9.24
N TYR A 322 -5.34 8.23 10.24
CA TYR A 322 -6.42 7.62 11.01
C TYR A 322 -7.74 7.79 10.27
N ILE A 323 -8.43 6.69 10.05
CA ILE A 323 -9.78 6.69 9.49
C ILE A 323 -10.78 6.16 10.52
N SER A 324 -11.81 6.93 10.79
CA SER A 324 -12.85 6.53 11.73
C SER A 324 -13.82 5.51 11.11
N SER A 325 -14.47 4.70 11.94
CA SER A 325 -15.52 3.79 11.47
C SER A 325 -16.68 4.51 10.79
N GLU A 326 -16.99 5.73 11.19
CA GLU A 326 -18.02 6.58 10.57
C GLU A 326 -17.61 7.02 9.16
N THR A 327 -16.33 7.40 8.98
CA THR A 327 -15.79 7.79 7.68
C THR A 327 -15.81 6.59 6.73
N ILE A 328 -15.40 5.40 7.17
CA ILE A 328 -15.48 4.16 6.38
C ILE A 328 -16.92 3.91 5.94
N GLN A 329 -17.91 4.13 6.81
CA GLN A 329 -19.32 3.95 6.46
C GLN A 329 -19.85 4.99 5.45
N LYS A 330 -19.36 6.22 5.49
CA LYS A 330 -19.77 7.29 4.58
C LYS A 330 -19.20 7.13 3.17
N VAL A 331 -17.97 6.63 3.06
CA VAL A 331 -17.32 6.39 1.75
C VAL A 331 -18.08 5.35 0.94
N PHE A 332 -18.69 4.38 1.62
CA PHE A 332 -19.47 3.34 0.97
C PHE A 332 -20.97 3.63 1.10
N ALA A 333 -21.55 4.20 0.06
CA ALA A 333 -23.01 4.26 -0.05
C ALA A 333 -23.60 2.85 -0.07
N PRO A 334 -24.78 2.63 0.53
CA PRO A 334 -25.45 1.33 0.49
C PRO A 334 -25.62 0.87 -0.96
N LEU A 335 -25.11 -0.30 -1.29
CA LEU A 335 -25.37 -0.92 -2.58
C LEU A 335 -26.77 -1.56 -2.53
N PRO A 336 -27.56 -1.46 -3.60
CA PRO A 336 -28.76 -2.26 -3.74
C PRO A 336 -28.38 -3.74 -3.65
N ASP A 337 -29.26 -4.57 -3.09
CA ASP A 337 -29.09 -5.99 -2.80
C ASP A 337 -28.21 -6.72 -3.81
N ARG A 338 -26.97 -6.99 -3.41
CA ARG A 338 -26.01 -7.70 -4.24
C ARG A 338 -26.16 -9.19 -3.97
N GLN A 339 -26.78 -9.90 -4.88
CA GLN A 339 -26.76 -11.37 -4.85
C GLN A 339 -25.33 -11.85 -5.17
N TRP A 340 -24.62 -12.30 -4.14
CA TRP A 340 -23.34 -12.99 -4.34
C TRP A 340 -23.61 -14.36 -4.94
N ASN A 341 -23.09 -14.64 -6.13
CA ASN A 341 -23.12 -15.98 -6.67
C ASN A 341 -22.28 -16.91 -5.79
N THR A 342 -22.91 -17.60 -4.87
CA THR A 342 -22.29 -18.59 -3.97
C THR A 342 -21.94 -19.91 -4.66
N ALA A 343 -22.43 -20.12 -5.89
CA ALA A 343 -22.06 -21.26 -6.71
C ALA A 343 -20.97 -20.89 -7.71
N PRO A 344 -20.06 -21.83 -8.08
CA PRO A 344 -19.02 -21.60 -9.08
C PRO A 344 -19.64 -21.56 -10.47
N GLN A 345 -20.41 -20.52 -10.75
CA GLN A 345 -20.81 -20.26 -12.14
C GLN A 345 -19.62 -19.69 -12.89
N LYS A 346 -18.98 -20.55 -13.65
CA LYS A 346 -17.86 -20.24 -14.58
C LYS A 346 -18.14 -19.10 -15.56
N GLN A 347 -19.28 -18.40 -15.50
CA GLN A 347 -19.77 -17.66 -16.67
C GLN A 347 -20.08 -16.17 -16.53
N THR A 348 -20.35 -15.57 -15.37
CA THR A 348 -21.08 -14.28 -15.40
C THR A 348 -20.22 -13.04 -15.62
N TRP A 349 -19.03 -12.92 -15.03
CA TRP A 349 -18.16 -11.76 -15.24
C TRP A 349 -17.32 -11.91 -16.53
N TRP A 350 -16.80 -13.11 -16.79
CA TRP A 350 -16.04 -13.44 -17.99
C TRP A 350 -16.84 -13.34 -19.28
N GLN A 351 -18.09 -13.75 -19.24
CA GLN A 351 -18.97 -13.56 -20.40
C GLN A 351 -19.22 -12.09 -20.68
N LYS A 352 -19.34 -11.25 -19.65
CA LYS A 352 -19.46 -9.78 -19.82
C LYS A 352 -18.16 -9.16 -20.36
N VAL A 353 -17.00 -9.62 -19.91
CA VAL A 353 -15.70 -9.13 -20.45
C VAL A 353 -15.45 -9.67 -21.86
N LYS A 354 -15.69 -10.94 -22.11
CA LYS A 354 -15.63 -11.50 -23.49
C LYS A 354 -16.68 -10.86 -24.40
N ALA A 355 -17.91 -10.70 -23.96
CA ALA A 355 -18.97 -10.06 -24.74
C ALA A 355 -18.66 -8.57 -25.02
N ARG A 356 -18.03 -7.83 -24.09
CA ARG A 356 -17.56 -6.45 -24.36
C ARG A 356 -16.37 -6.42 -25.31
N ALA A 357 -15.43 -7.36 -25.19
CA ALA A 357 -14.28 -7.46 -26.10
C ALA A 357 -14.72 -7.88 -27.51
N THR A 358 -15.62 -8.87 -27.65
CA THR A 358 -16.23 -9.26 -28.92
C THR A 358 -17.11 -8.16 -29.52
N ALA A 359 -17.95 -7.50 -28.72
CA ALA A 359 -18.78 -6.38 -29.19
C ALA A 359 -17.92 -5.20 -29.66
N LYS A 360 -16.77 -4.94 -29.01
CA LYS A 360 -15.85 -3.87 -29.43
C LYS A 360 -15.07 -4.26 -30.69
N ALA A 361 -14.72 -5.55 -30.84
CA ALA A 361 -14.08 -6.08 -32.04
C ALA A 361 -15.08 -6.12 -33.24
N GLU A 362 -16.31 -6.51 -32.99
CA GLU A 362 -17.40 -6.48 -33.98
C GLU A 362 -17.77 -5.04 -34.39
N ALA A 363 -17.85 -4.09 -33.46
CA ALA A 363 -18.07 -2.69 -33.76
C ALA A 363 -16.93 -2.09 -34.59
N LYS A 364 -15.66 -2.51 -34.32
CA LYS A 364 -14.51 -2.09 -35.12
C LYS A 364 -14.51 -2.71 -36.52
N ALA A 365 -14.93 -3.98 -36.63
CA ALA A 365 -15.05 -4.68 -37.91
C ALA A 365 -16.22 -4.12 -38.75
N ILE A 366 -17.33 -3.75 -38.11
CA ILE A 366 -18.46 -3.08 -38.77
C ILE A 366 -18.05 -1.68 -39.27
N LYS A 367 -17.28 -0.93 -38.46
CA LYS A 367 -16.77 0.39 -38.85
C LYS A 367 -15.78 0.30 -40.03
N GLN A 368 -14.89 -0.70 -40.03
CA GLN A 368 -14.00 -0.96 -41.15
C GLN A 368 -14.76 -1.40 -42.43
N LYS A 369 -15.79 -2.23 -42.29
CA LYS A 369 -16.65 -2.59 -43.41
C LYS A 369 -17.45 -1.43 -43.99
N SER A 370 -17.96 -0.53 -43.14
CA SER A 370 -18.67 0.67 -43.57
C SER A 370 -17.75 1.70 -44.25
N GLU A 371 -16.49 1.79 -43.80
CA GLU A 371 -15.49 2.65 -44.44
C GLU A 371 -15.07 2.10 -45.84
N VAL A 372 -14.95 0.76 -45.99
CA VAL A 372 -14.67 0.13 -47.30
C VAL A 372 -15.86 0.26 -48.25
N THR A 373 -17.09 0.09 -47.77
CA THR A 373 -18.30 0.25 -48.60
C THR A 373 -18.53 1.71 -49.02
N PHE A 374 -18.07 2.67 -48.24
CA PHE A 374 -18.17 4.10 -48.61
C PHE A 374 -17.11 4.50 -49.63
N GLN A 375 -15.96 3.89 -49.61
CA GLN A 375 -14.89 4.10 -50.59
C GLN A 375 -15.26 3.44 -51.95
N ASP A 376 -15.87 2.24 -51.89
CA ASP A 376 -16.36 1.53 -53.11
C ASP A 376 -17.53 2.25 -53.79
N CYS A 377 -18.33 3.07 -53.06
CA CYS A 377 -19.38 3.89 -53.67
C CYS A 377 -18.87 5.18 -54.31
N ILE A 378 -17.70 5.69 -53.91
CA ILE A 378 -17.10 6.89 -54.53
C ILE A 378 -16.38 6.54 -55.84
N ASP A 379 -15.84 5.32 -55.98
CA ASP A 379 -15.16 4.88 -57.21
C ASP A 379 -16.10 4.45 -58.34
N TYR A 380 -17.44 4.37 -58.11
CA TYR A 380 -18.43 4.00 -59.15
C TYR A 380 -19.08 5.20 -59.86
N ASP A 381 -18.86 6.43 -59.36
CA ASP A 381 -19.48 7.65 -59.97
C ASP A 381 -18.51 8.45 -60.87
N ILE A 382 -17.37 7.85 -61.28
CA ILE A 382 -16.42 8.49 -62.21
C ILE A 382 -16.15 7.58 -63.46
N ILE A 383 -17.18 7.02 -64.07
CA ILE A 383 -17.13 6.53 -65.45
C ILE A 383 -18.53 6.72 -66.02
N ASP A 384 -18.75 7.89 -66.63
CA ASP A 384 -19.55 8.17 -67.81
C ASP A 384 -19.87 9.70 -67.84
N ASP A 385 -19.00 10.43 -68.59
CA ASP A 385 -19.36 11.38 -69.64
C ASP A 385 -18.05 11.97 -70.24
#